data_a008e2fd2e8841575cf7fdd02a913536
#
_entry.id   a008e2fd2e8841575cf7fdd02a913536
#
_cell.length_a   1.000
_cell.length_b   1.000
_cell.length_c   1.000
_cell.angle_alpha   90.00
_cell.angle_beta   90.00
_cell.angle_gamma   90.00
#
_symmetry.space_group_name_H-M   'P 1'
#
loop_
_entity.id
_entity.type
_entity.pdbx_description
1 polymer ?
#
loop_
_entity_poly.entity_id
_entity_poly.type
_entity_poly.pdbx_seq_one_letter_code
_entity_poly.pdbx_strand_id
1 'polypeptide(L)'
;MRRLKFTYWLACLALLSTIFGVSLIQSTAQALPEMVDQPISIAPFQASSAEKITLSCQYPSISSPANSSFSYSVDLLYTGGKESRLFDLQVRVPDGFTYSIIPSYGSSGQITAIRLDPSKTYPDSITVNVRPDAWRNILPGEYAITLAASSGDIKGSIDLKAIVTASYGLGLKTSTGLLNTKATSGSDNYLNITVANTGTADLEKISFSSKTSAPSGWNITFDPSEIDLLAAGDTREVQVDIKPAKKTISGDYLVTISAEPQSKSAIGSFDLRVTVLTPTIWGWIGVAIVILVIAGLAYMFVRLGRR
;
A
#
# COMPACT_ATOMS: atom_id res chain seq x y z
N MET A 1 14.64 -47.49 5.87
CA MET A 1 15.13 -48.20 7.09
C MET A 1 14.55 -47.51 8.32
N ARG A 2 13.93 -48.34 9.19
CA ARG A 2 13.54 -48.14 10.61
C ARG A 2 12.48 -47.02 10.85
N ARG A 3 11.19 -47.33 11.00
CA ARG A 3 10.42 -48.20 11.92
C ARG A 3 10.43 -47.73 13.40
N LEU A 4 9.17 -47.55 13.85
CA LEU A 4 8.61 -47.89 15.19
C LEU A 4 8.83 -46.81 16.30
N LYS A 5 7.83 -46.47 17.15
CA LYS A 5 6.83 -47.25 17.96
C LYS A 5 5.85 -46.21 18.50
N PHE A 6 4.58 -46.23 18.46
CA PHE A 6 3.56 -47.11 19.08
C PHE A 6 3.86 -47.55 20.50
N THR A 7 3.11 -47.04 21.48
CA THR A 7 2.59 -47.73 22.67
C THR A 7 1.78 -46.71 23.49
N TYR A 8 0.46 -46.87 23.60
CA TYR A 8 -0.30 -47.48 24.66
C TYR A 8 -0.17 -46.78 26.02
N TRP A 9 -1.29 -46.30 26.58
CA TRP A 9 -1.82 -46.82 27.85
C TRP A 9 -3.32 -46.47 27.97
N LEU A 10 -4.07 -47.55 27.97
CA LEU A 10 -5.45 -47.71 28.40
C LEU A 10 -5.40 -48.10 29.88
N ALA A 11 -6.51 -47.83 30.57
CA ALA A 11 -6.99 -48.46 31.79
C ALA A 11 -6.64 -47.81 33.14
N CYS A 12 -7.68 -47.35 33.77
CA CYS A 12 -8.10 -47.99 35.03
C CYS A 12 -9.54 -47.61 35.35
N LEU A 13 -10.34 -48.65 35.25
CA LEU A 13 -11.68 -48.84 35.79
C LEU A 13 -11.57 -49.26 37.26
N ALA A 14 -12.62 -49.04 38.01
CA ALA A 14 -13.07 -49.79 39.19
C ALA A 14 -13.07 -49.03 40.50
N LEU A 15 -14.27 -48.88 40.98
CA LEU A 15 -14.95 -49.63 42.06
C LEU A 15 -14.80 -49.05 43.47
N LEU A 16 -15.89 -48.77 44.10
CA LEU A 16 -16.50 -49.31 45.34
C LEU A 16 -17.52 -48.28 45.87
N SER A 17 -18.81 -48.51 45.78
CA SER A 17 -19.70 -49.31 46.58
C SER A 17 -19.96 -48.77 48.01
N THR A 18 -21.27 -48.57 48.23
CA THR A 18 -22.08 -48.77 49.43
C THR A 18 -21.87 -47.80 50.59
N ILE A 19 -22.97 -47.15 50.96
CA ILE A 19 -23.57 -47.39 52.29
C ILE A 19 -25.06 -46.99 52.24
N PHE A 20 -25.88 -47.91 52.60
CA PHE A 20 -27.30 -47.89 52.94
C PHE A 20 -27.55 -46.95 54.12
N GLY A 21 -28.57 -46.13 54.03
CA GLY A 21 -29.15 -45.40 55.15
C GLY A 21 -30.67 -45.31 54.97
N VAL A 22 -31.38 -46.34 55.29
CA VAL A 22 -32.85 -46.37 55.47
C VAL A 22 -33.20 -45.68 56.74
N SER A 23 -33.83 -44.51 56.69
CA SER A 23 -34.56 -43.95 57.80
C SER A 23 -36.05 -43.92 57.53
N LEU A 24 -36.77 -44.83 58.17
CA LEU A 24 -38.21 -44.78 58.25
C LEU A 24 -38.65 -43.52 59.00
N ILE A 25 -39.42 -42.67 58.32
CA ILE A 25 -40.17 -41.59 58.97
C ILE A 25 -41.65 -41.91 58.76
N GLN A 26 -42.31 -42.11 59.90
CA GLN A 26 -43.73 -42.37 60.06
C GLN A 26 -44.61 -41.29 59.47
N SER A 27 -45.60 -41.71 58.73
CA SER A 27 -46.70 -40.90 58.21
C SER A 27 -47.63 -40.53 59.36
N THR A 28 -47.71 -39.24 59.67
CA THR A 28 -48.87 -38.67 60.40
C THR A 28 -49.80 -38.07 59.35
N ALA A 29 -50.94 -38.67 59.18
CA ALA A 29 -52.01 -38.12 58.36
C ALA A 29 -52.54 -36.83 58.98
N GLN A 30 -52.25 -35.70 58.39
CA GLN A 30 -52.97 -34.45 58.69
C GLN A 30 -53.93 -34.13 57.51
N ALA A 31 -55.17 -33.83 57.92
CA ALA A 31 -56.23 -33.49 57.00
C ALA A 31 -55.90 -32.36 56.08
N LEU A 32 -56.20 -32.54 54.82
CA LEU A 32 -56.09 -31.55 53.75
C LEU A 32 -57.05 -30.38 54.00
N PRO A 33 -56.59 -29.12 53.96
CA PRO A 33 -57.53 -28.02 53.78
C PRO A 33 -57.96 -28.01 52.31
N GLU A 34 -59.24 -27.84 52.12
CA GLU A 34 -59.95 -27.66 50.83
C GLU A 34 -59.27 -26.60 49.98
N MET A 35 -58.65 -26.97 48.87
CA MET A 35 -58.07 -26.04 47.91
C MET A 35 -59.21 -25.36 47.17
N VAL A 36 -59.44 -24.11 47.52
CA VAL A 36 -60.18 -23.15 46.70
C VAL A 36 -59.45 -23.02 45.36
N ASP A 37 -60.15 -23.46 44.33
CA ASP A 37 -59.70 -23.34 42.93
C ASP A 37 -59.63 -21.88 42.53
N GLN A 38 -58.46 -21.23 42.77
CA GLN A 38 -58.15 -19.93 42.22
C GLN A 38 -57.59 -20.13 40.83
N PRO A 39 -58.15 -19.58 39.79
CA PRO A 39 -57.54 -19.65 38.46
C PRO A 39 -56.22 -18.86 38.50
N ILE A 40 -55.12 -19.58 38.35
CA ILE A 40 -53.80 -18.98 38.15
C ILE A 40 -53.89 -18.23 36.82
N SER A 41 -54.09 -16.94 36.89
CA SER A 41 -53.95 -16.03 35.79
C SER A 41 -52.43 -15.96 35.46
N ILE A 42 -52.00 -16.80 34.57
CA ILE A 42 -50.68 -16.67 33.94
C ILE A 42 -50.81 -15.47 33.00
N ALA A 43 -50.54 -14.28 33.52
CA ALA A 43 -50.28 -13.15 32.69
C ALA A 43 -49.09 -13.52 31.80
N PRO A 44 -49.18 -13.46 30.46
CA PRO A 44 -48.00 -13.67 29.64
C PRO A 44 -47.00 -12.61 30.01
N PHE A 45 -45.82 -13.05 30.48
CA PHE A 45 -44.67 -12.21 30.67
C PHE A 45 -44.27 -11.73 29.28
N GLN A 46 -44.91 -10.68 28.77
CA GLN A 46 -44.43 -9.94 27.62
C GLN A 46 -43.22 -9.16 28.07
N ALA A 47 -42.07 -9.79 27.98
CA ALA A 47 -40.83 -9.07 27.93
C ALA A 47 -40.91 -8.19 26.66
N SER A 48 -41.34 -6.94 26.83
CA SER A 48 -41.17 -5.92 25.83
C SER A 48 -39.67 -5.76 25.61
N SER A 49 -39.13 -6.51 24.69
CA SER A 49 -37.74 -6.31 24.25
C SER A 49 -37.75 -4.91 23.60
N ALA A 50 -37.01 -3.99 24.23
CA ALA A 50 -36.83 -2.66 23.67
C ALA A 50 -36.26 -2.78 22.26
N GLU A 51 -36.84 -2.04 21.31
CA GLU A 51 -36.34 -1.99 19.94
C GLU A 51 -34.89 -1.56 19.92
N LYS A 52 -34.05 -2.34 19.26
CA LYS A 52 -32.60 -2.12 19.22
C LYS A 52 -32.03 -2.47 17.86
N ILE A 53 -31.11 -1.65 17.37
CA ILE A 53 -30.21 -2.01 16.27
C ILE A 53 -28.81 -2.30 16.80
N THR A 54 -28.21 -3.39 16.34
CA THR A 54 -26.83 -3.79 16.67
C THR A 54 -26.04 -3.83 15.38
N LEU A 55 -24.90 -3.17 15.37
CA LEU A 55 -23.91 -3.21 14.29
C LEU A 55 -22.72 -4.04 14.77
N SER A 56 -22.24 -4.92 13.90
CA SER A 56 -21.04 -5.73 14.15
C SER A 56 -20.19 -5.84 12.91
N CYS A 57 -18.88 -5.94 13.10
CA CYS A 57 -17.92 -6.12 12.03
C CYS A 57 -16.86 -7.14 12.46
N GLN A 58 -16.62 -8.15 11.64
CA GLN A 58 -15.65 -9.18 11.96
C GLN A 58 -14.22 -8.64 11.95
N TYR A 59 -13.92 -7.71 11.05
CA TYR A 59 -12.60 -7.09 10.90
C TYR A 59 -12.73 -5.56 11.00
N PRO A 60 -12.84 -5.01 12.23
CA PRO A 60 -13.06 -3.57 12.41
C PRO A 60 -11.80 -2.73 12.16
N SER A 61 -10.63 -3.36 12.04
CA SER A 61 -9.35 -2.69 11.76
C SER A 61 -8.69 -3.31 10.55
N ILE A 62 -8.41 -2.49 9.53
CA ILE A 62 -7.78 -2.91 8.27
C ILE A 62 -6.53 -2.07 8.04
N SER A 63 -5.43 -2.73 7.66
CA SER A 63 -4.15 -2.11 7.34
C SER A 63 -3.88 -2.22 5.84
N SER A 64 -3.55 -1.09 5.19
CA SER A 64 -3.30 -1.02 3.74
C SER A 64 -2.48 0.22 3.38
N PRO A 65 -1.75 0.24 2.24
CA PRO A 65 -1.07 1.43 1.75
C PRO A 65 -2.04 2.59 1.44
N ALA A 66 -1.52 3.82 1.44
CA ALA A 66 -2.30 5.04 1.25
C ALA A 66 -3.08 5.13 -0.07
N ASN A 67 -2.70 4.37 -1.10
CA ASN A 67 -3.37 4.34 -2.40
C ASN A 67 -4.44 3.23 -2.52
N SER A 68 -4.70 2.49 -1.45
CA SER A 68 -5.64 1.37 -1.43
C SER A 68 -6.97 1.76 -0.78
N SER A 69 -8.02 0.99 -1.06
CA SER A 69 -9.32 1.12 -0.39
C SER A 69 -9.41 0.20 0.83
N PHE A 70 -10.16 0.63 1.84
CA PHE A 70 -10.48 -0.12 3.04
C PHE A 70 -11.93 -0.55 2.96
N SER A 71 -12.20 -1.86 2.90
CA SER A 71 -13.55 -2.41 2.73
C SER A 71 -13.97 -3.16 3.97
N TYR A 72 -15.01 -2.66 4.66
CA TYR A 72 -15.54 -3.25 5.89
C TYR A 72 -16.88 -3.90 5.61
N SER A 73 -17.01 -5.19 5.95
CA SER A 73 -18.31 -5.87 5.97
C SER A 73 -18.94 -5.65 7.33
N VAL A 74 -20.04 -4.94 7.36
CA VAL A 74 -20.77 -4.62 8.59
C VAL A 74 -22.13 -5.28 8.57
N ASP A 75 -22.41 -6.03 9.61
CA ASP A 75 -23.67 -6.71 9.83
C ASP A 75 -24.58 -5.86 10.70
N LEU A 76 -25.83 -5.70 10.28
CA LEU A 76 -26.87 -4.94 10.96
C LEU A 76 -27.99 -5.89 11.39
N LEU A 77 -28.27 -5.93 12.67
CA LEU A 77 -29.36 -6.71 13.24
C LEU A 77 -30.33 -5.81 14.00
N TYR A 78 -31.58 -5.73 13.51
CA TYR A 78 -32.67 -5.04 14.19
C TYR A 78 -33.54 -6.03 14.94
N THR A 79 -33.80 -5.77 16.22
CA THR A 79 -34.56 -6.66 17.10
C THR A 79 -35.59 -5.87 17.95
N GLY A 80 -36.60 -6.56 18.45
CA GLY A 80 -37.58 -6.01 19.38
C GLY A 80 -38.71 -5.20 18.74
N GLY A 81 -38.64 -4.93 17.43
CA GLY A 81 -39.69 -4.27 16.69
C GLY A 81 -40.83 -5.22 16.30
N LYS A 82 -41.98 -4.64 15.90
CA LYS A 82 -43.15 -5.37 15.35
C LYS A 82 -43.17 -5.35 13.83
N GLU A 83 -42.58 -4.30 13.23
CA GLU A 83 -42.62 -4.04 11.80
C GLU A 83 -41.24 -3.69 11.27
N SER A 84 -41.00 -3.91 9.96
CA SER A 84 -39.75 -3.52 9.32
C SER A 84 -39.59 -2.01 9.31
N ARG A 85 -38.38 -1.53 9.61
CA ARG A 85 -38.01 -0.11 9.65
C ARG A 85 -36.95 0.26 8.64
N LEU A 86 -37.04 1.52 8.17
CA LEU A 86 -35.98 2.12 7.37
C LEU A 86 -34.94 2.78 8.31
N PHE A 87 -33.68 2.41 8.17
CA PHE A 87 -32.56 3.00 8.91
C PHE A 87 -31.72 3.82 7.97
N ASP A 88 -31.54 5.10 8.30
CA ASP A 88 -30.61 5.98 7.63
C ASP A 88 -29.16 5.63 8.05
N LEU A 89 -28.28 5.54 7.07
CA LEU A 89 -26.88 5.18 7.26
C LEU A 89 -26.00 6.41 7.07
N GLN A 90 -25.16 6.71 8.06
CA GLN A 90 -24.21 7.80 8.02
C GLN A 90 -22.82 7.29 8.36
N VAL A 91 -21.83 7.64 7.52
CA VAL A 91 -20.43 7.35 7.80
C VAL A 91 -19.70 8.65 8.04
N ARG A 92 -18.99 8.71 9.16
CA ARG A 92 -18.05 9.80 9.44
C ARG A 92 -16.66 9.30 9.15
N VAL A 93 -15.99 9.95 8.20
CA VAL A 93 -14.60 9.69 7.84
C VAL A 93 -13.73 10.91 8.17
N PRO A 94 -12.44 10.73 8.41
CA PRO A 94 -11.48 11.83 8.57
C PRO A 94 -11.30 12.63 7.28
N ASP A 95 -10.74 13.83 7.41
CA ASP A 95 -10.39 14.66 6.25
C ASP A 95 -9.44 13.94 5.30
N GLY A 96 -9.72 14.06 4.01
CA GLY A 96 -8.94 13.40 2.96
C GLY A 96 -9.39 11.98 2.65
N PHE A 97 -10.50 11.52 3.21
CA PHE A 97 -11.11 10.23 2.85
C PHE A 97 -12.51 10.45 2.25
N THR A 98 -12.86 9.58 1.33
CA THR A 98 -14.19 9.45 0.76
C THR A 98 -14.76 8.08 1.11
N TYR A 99 -16.08 7.95 1.14
CA TYR A 99 -16.72 6.66 1.44
C TYR A 99 -17.86 6.35 0.48
N SER A 100 -18.20 5.07 0.40
CA SER A 100 -19.42 4.58 -0.23
C SER A 100 -19.97 3.39 0.57
N ILE A 101 -21.27 3.27 0.63
CA ILE A 101 -21.97 2.14 1.26
C ILE A 101 -22.66 1.36 0.16
N ILE A 102 -22.40 0.07 0.06
CA ILE A 102 -23.04 -0.83 -0.90
C ILE A 102 -23.67 -2.00 -0.14
N PRO A 103 -24.87 -2.49 -0.53
CA PRO A 103 -25.44 -3.70 0.04
C PRO A 103 -24.55 -4.91 -0.36
N SER A 104 -24.35 -5.86 0.55
CA SER A 104 -23.56 -7.06 0.25
C SER A 104 -24.25 -7.98 -0.76
N TYR A 105 -25.58 -7.86 -0.88
CA TYR A 105 -26.40 -8.68 -1.79
C TYR A 105 -27.44 -7.82 -2.51
N GLY A 106 -27.74 -8.18 -3.74
CA GLY A 106 -28.91 -7.71 -4.51
C GLY A 106 -28.69 -6.49 -5.39
N SER A 107 -27.92 -5.47 -4.98
CA SER A 107 -27.66 -4.27 -5.77
C SER A 107 -26.19 -3.88 -5.70
N SER A 108 -25.65 -3.35 -6.79
CA SER A 108 -24.30 -2.77 -6.84
C SER A 108 -24.27 -1.25 -6.65
N GLY A 109 -25.45 -0.64 -6.43
CA GLY A 109 -25.58 0.80 -6.24
C GLY A 109 -25.22 1.24 -4.83
N GLN A 110 -24.75 2.48 -4.70
CA GLN A 110 -24.55 3.11 -3.40
C GLN A 110 -25.89 3.36 -2.71
N ILE A 111 -25.97 3.06 -1.42
CA ILE A 111 -27.16 3.26 -0.58
C ILE A 111 -26.87 4.25 0.53
N THR A 112 -27.93 4.95 0.98
CA THR A 112 -27.91 5.87 2.13
C THR A 112 -28.85 5.40 3.23
N ALA A 113 -29.69 4.39 2.96
CA ALA A 113 -30.62 3.81 3.93
C ALA A 113 -30.86 2.35 3.60
N ILE A 114 -31.24 1.58 4.63
CA ILE A 114 -31.56 0.15 4.53
C ILE A 114 -32.83 -0.15 5.31
N ARG A 115 -33.69 -1.01 4.74
CA ARG A 115 -34.88 -1.51 5.46
C ARG A 115 -34.53 -2.83 6.14
N LEU A 116 -34.72 -2.84 7.48
CA LEU A 116 -34.42 -4.02 8.30
C LEU A 116 -35.73 -4.60 8.86
N ASP A 117 -35.81 -5.91 8.92
CA ASP A 117 -36.96 -6.66 9.42
C ASP A 117 -36.60 -7.28 10.78
N PRO A 118 -37.36 -6.96 11.86
CA PRO A 118 -37.06 -7.47 13.21
C PRO A 118 -37.35 -8.98 13.38
N SER A 119 -38.08 -9.59 12.44
CA SER A 119 -38.36 -11.04 12.47
C SER A 119 -37.18 -11.91 12.01
N LYS A 120 -36.19 -11.30 11.38
CA LYS A 120 -34.99 -12.00 10.92
C LYS A 120 -34.09 -12.35 12.12
N THR A 121 -33.61 -13.58 12.15
CA THR A 121 -32.62 -14.08 13.12
C THR A 121 -31.18 -13.92 12.64
N TYR A 122 -30.98 -13.58 11.37
CA TYR A 122 -29.67 -13.34 10.76
C TYR A 122 -29.56 -11.86 10.35
N PRO A 123 -28.36 -11.28 10.45
CA PRO A 123 -28.15 -9.89 10.10
C PRO A 123 -28.23 -9.64 8.59
N ASP A 124 -28.59 -8.43 8.23
CA ASP A 124 -28.38 -7.91 6.87
C ASP A 124 -26.98 -7.29 6.80
N SER A 125 -26.21 -7.61 5.76
CA SER A 125 -24.83 -7.16 5.62
C SER A 125 -24.70 -6.04 4.59
N ILE A 126 -23.88 -5.06 4.91
CA ILE A 126 -23.47 -3.98 4.01
C ILE A 126 -21.95 -3.92 3.93
N THR A 127 -21.44 -3.38 2.83
CA THR A 127 -20.02 -3.10 2.67
C THR A 127 -19.79 -1.59 2.69
N VAL A 128 -18.97 -1.16 3.65
CA VAL A 128 -18.50 0.23 3.74
C VAL A 128 -17.11 0.29 3.12
N ASN A 129 -17.01 0.95 1.97
CA ASN A 129 -15.73 1.19 1.31
C ASN A 129 -15.26 2.59 1.64
N VAL A 130 -14.10 2.71 2.22
CA VAL A 130 -13.42 3.96 2.51
C VAL A 130 -12.12 4.01 1.72
N ARG A 131 -11.91 5.11 0.99
CA ARG A 131 -10.69 5.29 0.21
C ARG A 131 -10.08 6.67 0.45
N PRO A 132 -8.77 6.76 0.47
CA PRO A 132 -8.07 8.04 0.44
C PRO A 132 -8.43 8.83 -0.82
N ASP A 133 -8.54 10.15 -0.69
CA ASP A 133 -8.69 11.04 -1.83
C ASP A 133 -7.40 11.04 -2.65
N ALA A 134 -7.52 10.76 -3.94
CA ALA A 134 -6.37 10.67 -4.86
C ALA A 134 -5.56 11.98 -4.97
N TRP A 135 -6.17 13.11 -4.62
CA TRP A 135 -5.55 14.44 -4.70
C TRP A 135 -4.90 14.89 -3.39
N ARG A 136 -5.01 14.10 -2.33
CA ARG A 136 -4.43 14.40 -1.02
C ARG A 136 -3.35 13.38 -0.65
N ASN A 137 -2.24 13.89 -0.14
CA ASN A 137 -1.20 13.03 0.43
C ASN A 137 -1.63 12.60 1.84
N ILE A 138 -2.12 11.36 1.97
CA ILE A 138 -2.51 10.80 3.26
C ILE A 138 -1.28 10.16 3.89
N LEU A 139 -0.87 10.69 5.02
CA LEU A 139 0.29 10.21 5.75
C LEU A 139 0.01 8.84 6.41
N PRO A 140 1.03 8.03 6.64
CA PRO A 140 0.91 6.81 7.44
C PRO A 140 0.37 7.12 8.83
N GLY A 141 -0.59 6.31 9.32
CA GLY A 141 -1.24 6.54 10.61
C GLY A 141 -2.54 5.77 10.77
N GLU A 142 -3.18 5.96 11.93
CA GLU A 142 -4.48 5.37 12.25
C GLU A 142 -5.58 6.41 12.05
N TYR A 143 -6.63 6.01 11.35
CA TYR A 143 -7.76 6.86 10.99
C TYR A 143 -9.05 6.22 11.47
N ALA A 144 -9.76 6.90 12.39
CA ALA A 144 -11.03 6.43 12.93
C ALA A 144 -12.17 6.72 11.96
N ILE A 145 -13.04 5.74 11.76
CA ILE A 145 -14.23 5.79 10.91
C ILE A 145 -15.40 5.35 11.78
N THR A 146 -16.48 6.10 11.79
CA THR A 146 -17.69 5.72 12.53
C THR A 146 -18.85 5.52 11.57
N LEU A 147 -19.46 4.35 11.56
CA LEU A 147 -20.73 4.09 10.89
C LEU A 147 -21.85 4.19 11.92
N ALA A 148 -22.85 5.00 11.63
CA ALA A 148 -24.06 5.13 12.41
C ALA A 148 -25.29 4.71 11.58
N ALA A 149 -26.22 4.01 12.22
CA ALA A 149 -27.52 3.69 11.67
C ALA A 149 -28.61 4.25 12.60
N SER A 150 -29.60 4.95 12.06
CA SER A 150 -30.64 5.60 12.87
C SER A 150 -32.04 5.52 12.24
N SER A 151 -33.05 5.31 13.07
CA SER A 151 -34.46 5.37 12.71
C SER A 151 -35.26 5.96 13.87
N GLY A 152 -35.55 7.27 13.82
CA GLY A 152 -36.14 8.00 14.95
C GLY A 152 -35.23 7.95 16.18
N ASP A 153 -35.76 7.41 17.28
CA ASP A 153 -35.03 7.31 18.56
C ASP A 153 -34.09 6.11 18.62
N ILE A 154 -34.23 5.16 17.69
CA ILE A 154 -33.40 3.96 17.63
C ILE A 154 -32.11 4.29 16.89
N LYS A 155 -30.97 4.16 17.59
CA LYS A 155 -29.65 4.47 17.06
C LYS A 155 -28.66 3.36 17.40
N GLY A 156 -27.77 3.08 16.49
CA GLY A 156 -26.61 2.22 16.71
C GLY A 156 -25.42 2.76 15.96
N SER A 157 -24.24 2.50 16.45
CA SER A 157 -23.00 2.87 15.79
C SER A 157 -21.92 1.83 16.01
N ILE A 158 -20.96 1.81 15.10
CA ILE A 158 -19.75 1.00 15.19
C ILE A 158 -18.55 1.83 14.76
N ASP A 159 -17.45 1.68 15.51
CA ASP A 159 -16.19 2.30 15.17
C ASP A 159 -15.33 1.32 14.40
N LEU A 160 -14.80 1.80 13.27
CA LEU A 160 -13.91 1.10 12.36
C LEU A 160 -12.58 1.86 12.30
N LYS A 161 -11.51 1.18 11.97
CA LYS A 161 -10.18 1.79 11.92
C LYS A 161 -9.48 1.46 10.61
N ALA A 162 -9.06 2.47 9.87
CA ALA A 162 -8.16 2.35 8.74
C ALA A 162 -6.72 2.65 9.20
N ILE A 163 -5.82 1.70 9.03
CA ILE A 163 -4.39 1.86 9.31
C ILE A 163 -3.68 2.04 7.98
N VAL A 164 -3.29 3.28 7.68
CA VAL A 164 -2.52 3.60 6.49
C VAL A 164 -1.06 3.27 6.76
N THR A 165 -0.51 2.33 5.99
CA THR A 165 0.91 1.96 6.08
C THR A 165 1.77 2.84 5.19
N ALA A 166 3.04 2.99 5.56
CA ALA A 166 4.03 3.66 4.74
C ALA A 166 4.18 2.96 3.38
N SER A 167 4.26 3.77 2.33
CA SER A 167 4.65 3.31 1.00
C SER A 167 5.96 3.97 0.61
N TYR A 168 6.83 3.22 -0.03
CA TYR A 168 8.12 3.69 -0.52
C TYR A 168 8.10 3.70 -2.04
N GLY A 169 8.54 4.80 -2.61
CA GLY A 169 8.60 4.97 -4.06
C GLY A 169 9.71 5.95 -4.44
N LEU A 170 10.52 5.60 -5.43
CA LEU A 170 11.61 6.43 -5.91
C LEU A 170 11.50 6.58 -7.42
N GLY A 171 11.22 7.79 -7.87
CA GLY A 171 11.17 8.15 -9.28
C GLY A 171 12.48 8.81 -9.73
N LEU A 172 12.96 8.43 -10.90
CA LEU A 172 14.13 9.04 -11.56
C LEU A 172 13.74 9.49 -12.95
N LYS A 173 14.14 10.70 -13.30
CA LYS A 173 14.00 11.22 -14.67
C LYS A 173 15.10 12.22 -14.97
N THR A 174 15.38 12.46 -16.25
CA THR A 174 16.24 13.59 -16.65
C THR A 174 15.50 14.90 -16.44
N SER A 175 16.16 15.97 -16.06
CA SER A 175 15.53 17.29 -15.85
C SER A 175 14.91 17.85 -17.15
N THR A 176 15.39 17.41 -18.32
CA THR A 176 14.84 17.79 -19.63
C THR A 176 13.68 16.91 -20.08
N GLY A 177 13.45 15.75 -19.43
CA GLY A 177 12.50 14.73 -19.88
C GLY A 177 12.98 13.89 -21.06
N LEU A 178 14.16 14.16 -21.63
CA LEU A 178 14.72 13.43 -22.74
C LEU A 178 15.62 12.30 -22.24
N LEU A 179 15.45 11.11 -22.78
CA LEU A 179 16.24 9.93 -22.46
C LEU A 179 17.47 9.78 -23.38
N ASN A 180 18.00 10.90 -23.88
CA ASN A 180 19.22 10.93 -24.68
C ASN A 180 20.06 12.14 -24.33
N THR A 181 21.39 11.98 -24.49
CA THR A 181 22.37 13.06 -24.35
C THR A 181 23.54 12.82 -25.30
N LYS A 182 24.35 13.88 -25.54
CA LYS A 182 25.58 13.79 -26.30
C LYS A 182 26.76 13.88 -25.35
N ALA A 183 27.81 13.10 -25.62
CA ALA A 183 29.03 13.15 -24.86
C ALA A 183 30.25 13.16 -25.80
N THR A 184 31.29 13.91 -25.44
CA THR A 184 32.55 13.92 -26.17
C THR A 184 33.51 12.93 -25.52
N SER A 185 34.11 12.05 -26.32
CA SER A 185 35.06 11.07 -25.78
C SER A 185 36.25 11.74 -25.08
N GLY A 186 36.59 11.25 -23.88
CA GLY A 186 37.68 11.77 -23.05
C GLY A 186 37.42 13.07 -22.32
N SER A 187 36.22 13.67 -22.46
CA SER A 187 35.81 14.90 -21.79
C SER A 187 34.70 14.65 -20.79
N ASP A 188 34.57 15.54 -19.80
CA ASP A 188 33.47 15.55 -18.84
C ASP A 188 32.22 16.11 -19.53
N ASN A 189 31.08 15.44 -19.34
CA ASN A 189 29.81 15.79 -19.96
C ASN A 189 28.70 15.72 -18.92
N TYR A 190 28.08 16.86 -18.60
CA TYR A 190 27.15 17.02 -17.51
C TYR A 190 25.70 16.89 -17.94
N LEU A 191 24.92 16.22 -17.11
CA LEU A 191 23.48 16.03 -17.27
C LEU A 191 22.84 16.16 -15.88
N ASN A 192 21.72 16.87 -15.78
CA ASN A 192 20.94 16.90 -14.56
C ASN A 192 19.84 15.86 -14.59
N ILE A 193 19.68 15.15 -13.46
CA ILE A 193 18.58 14.23 -13.21
C ILE A 193 17.76 14.74 -12.03
N THR A 194 16.48 14.45 -12.05
CA THR A 194 15.56 14.74 -10.94
C THR A 194 15.23 13.41 -10.25
N VAL A 195 15.47 13.40 -8.96
CA VAL A 195 15.14 12.30 -8.03
C VAL A 195 13.90 12.72 -7.28
N ALA A 196 12.83 11.92 -7.31
CA ALA A 196 11.56 12.22 -6.66
C ALA A 196 11.16 11.10 -5.70
N ASN A 197 10.83 11.43 -4.46
CA ASN A 197 10.18 10.50 -3.56
C ASN A 197 8.67 10.45 -3.90
N THR A 198 8.22 9.37 -4.51
CA THR A 198 6.82 9.16 -4.90
C THR A 198 6.04 8.35 -3.86
N GLY A 199 6.70 8.00 -2.74
CA GLY A 199 6.10 7.31 -1.61
C GLY A 199 5.49 8.26 -0.58
N THR A 200 4.98 7.69 0.50
CA THR A 200 4.41 8.41 1.66
C THR A 200 5.32 8.40 2.89
N ALA A 201 6.50 7.79 2.77
CA ALA A 201 7.54 7.79 3.80
C ALA A 201 8.83 8.38 3.29
N ASP A 202 9.61 8.95 4.18
CA ASP A 202 10.91 9.53 3.88
C ASP A 202 11.89 8.44 3.41
N LEU A 203 12.76 8.80 2.47
CA LEU A 203 13.83 7.96 1.98
C LEU A 203 15.16 8.49 2.50
N GLU A 204 15.94 7.62 3.14
CA GLU A 204 17.23 7.98 3.72
C GLU A 204 18.37 7.35 2.95
N LYS A 205 19.49 8.09 2.85
CA LYS A 205 20.76 7.65 2.25
C LYS A 205 20.56 7.02 0.88
N ILE A 206 20.07 7.83 -0.05
CA ILE A 206 19.85 7.40 -1.43
C ILE A 206 21.19 7.44 -2.15
N SER A 207 21.71 6.27 -2.49
CA SER A 207 22.95 6.11 -3.26
C SER A 207 22.64 5.92 -4.74
N PHE A 208 23.59 6.36 -5.59
CA PHE A 208 23.49 6.26 -7.04
C PHE A 208 24.46 5.22 -7.58
N SER A 209 24.01 4.55 -8.64
CA SER A 209 24.83 3.61 -9.38
C SER A 209 24.57 3.73 -10.88
N SER A 210 25.54 3.32 -11.68
CA SER A 210 25.38 3.32 -13.13
C SER A 210 25.92 2.02 -13.73
N LYS A 211 25.24 1.57 -14.80
CA LYS A 211 25.68 0.44 -15.62
C LYS A 211 25.70 0.89 -17.07
N THR A 212 26.78 0.59 -17.78
CA THR A 212 26.91 0.97 -19.19
C THR A 212 27.11 -0.25 -20.08
N SER A 213 26.58 -0.19 -21.32
CA SER A 213 26.89 -1.13 -22.39
C SER A 213 28.20 -0.83 -23.12
N ALA A 214 28.84 0.30 -22.76
CA ALA A 214 30.10 0.72 -23.38
C ALA A 214 31.28 -0.16 -22.93
N PRO A 215 32.40 -0.17 -23.70
CA PRO A 215 33.64 -0.77 -23.27
C PRO A 215 34.16 -0.17 -21.96
N SER A 216 35.05 -0.91 -21.26
CA SER A 216 35.63 -0.46 -20.00
C SER A 216 36.34 0.91 -20.11
N GLY A 217 36.42 1.63 -19.00
CA GLY A 217 37.10 2.92 -18.92
C GLY A 217 36.19 4.16 -18.97
N TRP A 218 34.86 3.99 -18.99
CA TRP A 218 33.93 5.07 -18.72
C TRP A 218 33.92 5.37 -17.21
N ASN A 219 33.86 6.67 -16.89
CA ASN A 219 33.67 7.12 -15.52
C ASN A 219 32.34 7.89 -15.46
N ILE A 220 31.47 7.48 -14.53
CA ILE A 220 30.17 8.14 -14.30
C ILE A 220 30.10 8.47 -12.83
N THR A 221 29.99 9.77 -12.50
CA THR A 221 29.95 10.26 -11.13
C THR A 221 28.70 11.11 -10.91
N PHE A 222 28.28 11.21 -9.66
CA PHE A 222 27.07 11.90 -9.23
C PHE A 222 27.44 12.99 -8.23
N ASP A 223 26.83 14.17 -8.35
CA ASP A 223 27.00 15.28 -7.41
C ASP A 223 25.61 15.85 -7.01
N PRO A 224 25.19 15.67 -5.73
CA PRO A 224 25.86 14.92 -4.68
C PRO A 224 25.88 13.40 -4.96
N SER A 225 26.91 12.71 -4.42
CA SER A 225 27.07 11.26 -4.57
C SER A 225 26.04 10.44 -3.79
N GLU A 226 25.43 11.07 -2.78
CA GLU A 226 24.37 10.50 -1.94
C GLU A 226 23.40 11.62 -1.52
N ILE A 227 22.12 11.30 -1.35
CA ILE A 227 21.12 12.17 -0.73
C ILE A 227 20.82 11.61 0.65
N ASP A 228 21.17 12.36 1.72
CA ASP A 228 20.98 11.91 3.10
C ASP A 228 19.52 11.67 3.45
N LEU A 229 18.63 12.61 3.06
CA LEU A 229 17.20 12.55 3.32
C LEU A 229 16.42 13.17 2.16
N LEU A 230 15.39 12.45 1.69
CA LEU A 230 14.39 12.94 0.74
C LEU A 230 13.00 12.70 1.32
N ALA A 231 12.36 13.78 1.81
CA ALA A 231 11.06 13.69 2.43
C ALA A 231 9.98 13.21 1.43
N ALA A 232 8.89 12.66 1.95
CA ALA A 232 7.78 12.18 1.14
C ALA A 232 7.22 13.28 0.24
N GLY A 233 7.14 13.03 -1.08
CA GLY A 233 6.68 13.98 -2.09
C GLY A 233 7.72 15.01 -2.55
N ASP A 234 8.90 15.05 -1.95
CA ASP A 234 9.97 15.96 -2.34
C ASP A 234 10.74 15.50 -3.56
N THR A 235 11.41 16.45 -4.20
CA THR A 235 12.30 16.23 -5.33
C THR A 235 13.66 16.89 -5.11
N ARG A 236 14.73 16.25 -5.62
CA ARG A 236 16.09 16.78 -5.59
C ARG A 236 16.73 16.63 -6.96
N GLU A 237 17.47 17.66 -7.37
CA GLU A 237 18.32 17.56 -8.57
C GLU A 237 19.70 17.03 -8.20
N VAL A 238 20.24 16.19 -9.09
CA VAL A 238 21.59 15.61 -9.00
C VAL A 238 22.25 15.78 -10.35
N GLN A 239 23.46 16.29 -10.35
CA GLN A 239 24.29 16.41 -11.55
C GLN A 239 25.01 15.07 -11.79
N VAL A 240 24.92 14.58 -13.00
CA VAL A 240 25.65 13.38 -13.46
C VAL A 240 26.74 13.81 -14.41
N ASP A 241 27.99 13.47 -14.11
CA ASP A 241 29.10 13.61 -15.04
C ASP A 241 29.36 12.28 -15.74
N ILE A 242 29.24 12.28 -17.06
CA ILE A 242 29.49 11.13 -17.92
C ILE A 242 30.78 11.39 -18.70
N LYS A 243 31.82 10.65 -18.40
CA LYS A 243 33.12 10.73 -19.03
C LYS A 243 33.45 9.45 -19.80
N PRO A 244 33.15 9.39 -21.11
CA PRO A 244 33.56 8.27 -21.94
C PRO A 244 35.09 8.16 -22.01
N ALA A 245 35.60 6.94 -22.14
CA ALA A 245 37.04 6.72 -22.30
C ALA A 245 37.55 7.47 -23.54
N LYS A 246 38.82 7.94 -23.51
CA LYS A 246 39.46 8.73 -24.61
C LYS A 246 39.43 8.03 -25.96
N LYS A 247 39.38 6.69 -25.97
CA LYS A 247 39.39 5.86 -27.19
C LYS A 247 38.00 5.30 -27.52
N THR A 248 36.94 5.81 -26.88
CA THR A 248 35.59 5.37 -27.22
C THR A 248 35.23 5.74 -28.64
N ILE A 249 34.79 4.74 -29.41
CA ILE A 249 34.36 4.92 -30.80
C ILE A 249 33.06 5.75 -30.81
N SER A 250 32.91 6.64 -31.78
CA SER A 250 31.66 7.38 -31.97
C SER A 250 30.51 6.42 -32.24
N GLY A 251 29.39 6.64 -31.55
CA GLY A 251 28.21 5.79 -31.64
C GLY A 251 27.29 5.98 -30.44
N ASP A 252 26.22 5.21 -30.39
CA ASP A 252 25.21 5.24 -29.34
C ASP A 252 25.50 4.14 -28.30
N TYR A 253 25.50 4.52 -27.05
CA TYR A 253 25.70 3.64 -25.92
C TYR A 253 24.55 3.80 -24.93
N LEU A 254 24.16 2.70 -24.28
CA LEU A 254 23.15 2.71 -23.26
C LEU A 254 23.81 2.82 -21.88
N VAL A 255 23.33 3.76 -21.07
CA VAL A 255 23.70 3.95 -19.67
C VAL A 255 22.46 3.81 -18.83
N THR A 256 22.39 2.78 -18.00
CA THR A 256 21.34 2.64 -16.99
C THR A 256 21.80 3.38 -15.73
N ILE A 257 21.02 4.36 -15.30
CA ILE A 257 21.21 5.08 -14.04
C ILE A 257 20.20 4.54 -13.06
N SER A 258 20.67 4.20 -11.85
CA SER A 258 19.82 3.66 -10.79
C SER A 258 20.10 4.41 -9.48
N ALA A 259 19.05 4.57 -8.67
CA ALA A 259 19.14 5.07 -7.32
C ALA A 259 18.42 4.14 -6.36
N GLU A 260 18.98 3.95 -5.19
CA GLU A 260 18.45 3.04 -4.17
C GLU A 260 18.71 3.63 -2.78
N PRO A 261 17.69 3.71 -1.90
CA PRO A 261 17.89 4.09 -0.51
C PRO A 261 18.54 2.94 0.26
N GLN A 262 19.20 3.25 1.39
CA GLN A 262 19.88 2.28 2.24
C GLN A 262 18.95 1.14 2.70
N SER A 263 17.67 1.44 2.93
CA SER A 263 16.64 0.46 3.31
C SER A 263 16.26 -0.53 2.20
N LYS A 264 16.70 -0.28 0.95
CA LYS A 264 16.30 -1.04 -0.26
C LYS A 264 14.78 -1.14 -0.46
N SER A 265 14.05 -0.21 0.13
CA SER A 265 12.57 -0.19 0.11
C SER A 265 11.99 0.26 -1.22
N ALA A 266 12.79 0.96 -2.06
CA ALA A 266 12.40 1.43 -3.38
C ALA A 266 13.62 1.47 -4.29
N ILE A 267 13.42 1.24 -5.59
CA ILE A 267 14.46 1.36 -6.61
C ILE A 267 13.91 2.22 -7.74
N GLY A 268 14.64 3.29 -8.06
CA GLY A 268 14.39 4.09 -9.24
C GLY A 268 15.46 3.81 -10.29
N SER A 269 15.10 3.64 -11.55
CA SER A 269 16.06 3.48 -12.64
C SER A 269 15.50 3.96 -13.96
N PHE A 270 16.38 4.39 -14.86
CA PHE A 270 16.04 4.66 -16.25
C PHE A 270 17.25 4.43 -17.16
N ASP A 271 16.98 4.19 -18.43
CA ASP A 271 17.98 4.01 -19.46
C ASP A 271 18.19 5.29 -20.25
N LEU A 272 19.44 5.73 -20.33
CA LEU A 272 19.88 6.91 -21.04
C LEU A 272 20.70 6.51 -22.27
N ARG A 273 20.30 6.98 -23.47
CA ARG A 273 21.12 6.87 -24.67
C ARG A 273 22.17 7.98 -24.68
N VAL A 274 23.43 7.60 -24.71
CA VAL A 274 24.57 8.52 -24.80
C VAL A 274 25.18 8.39 -26.19
N THR A 275 25.03 9.44 -27.03
CA THR A 275 25.66 9.54 -28.34
C THR A 275 27.06 10.11 -28.17
N VAL A 276 28.08 9.28 -28.36
CA VAL A 276 29.50 9.68 -28.24
C VAL A 276 30.00 10.29 -29.54
N LEU A 277 30.60 11.45 -29.40
CA LEU A 277 31.22 12.20 -30.49
C LEU A 277 32.74 12.21 -30.34
N THR A 278 33.49 12.22 -31.45
CA THR A 278 34.94 12.44 -31.45
C THR A 278 35.26 13.90 -31.13
N PRO A 279 36.36 14.17 -30.39
CA PRO A 279 36.81 15.55 -30.16
C PRO A 279 37.12 16.27 -31.46
N THR A 280 36.61 17.49 -31.62
CA THR A 280 36.79 18.34 -32.85
C THR A 280 38.24 18.69 -33.14
N ILE A 281 39.13 18.56 -32.11
CA ILE A 281 40.56 18.87 -32.29
C ILE A 281 41.22 18.03 -33.39
N TRP A 282 40.79 16.79 -33.60
CA TRP A 282 41.26 15.93 -34.65
C TRP A 282 40.97 16.46 -36.06
N GLY A 283 39.81 17.14 -36.20
CA GLY A 283 39.47 17.83 -37.44
C GLY A 283 40.42 18.99 -37.75
N TRP A 284 40.77 19.80 -36.74
CA TRP A 284 41.72 20.90 -36.90
C TRP A 284 43.15 20.41 -37.20
N ILE A 285 43.58 19.34 -36.63
CA ILE A 285 44.88 18.69 -36.93
C ILE A 285 44.89 18.22 -38.38
N GLY A 286 43.81 17.60 -38.87
CA GLY A 286 43.69 17.21 -40.27
C GLY A 286 43.79 18.41 -41.22
N VAL A 287 43.09 19.52 -40.94
CA VAL A 287 43.15 20.75 -41.71
C VAL A 287 44.56 21.35 -41.70
N ALA A 288 45.22 21.38 -40.54
CA ALA A 288 46.58 21.87 -40.44
C ALA A 288 47.58 21.02 -41.27
N ILE A 289 47.47 19.69 -41.29
CA ILE A 289 48.30 18.82 -42.14
C ILE A 289 48.03 19.12 -43.61
N VAL A 290 46.79 19.27 -44.04
CA VAL A 290 46.47 19.59 -45.43
C VAL A 290 47.07 20.91 -45.84
N ILE A 291 46.99 21.97 -45.01
CA ILE A 291 47.62 23.25 -45.24
C ILE A 291 49.13 23.14 -45.37
N LEU A 292 49.76 22.37 -44.47
CA LEU A 292 51.22 22.12 -44.53
C LEU A 292 51.62 21.44 -45.83
N VAL A 293 50.85 20.42 -46.25
CA VAL A 293 51.12 19.71 -47.54
C VAL A 293 50.99 20.65 -48.73
N ILE A 294 49.93 21.45 -48.77
CA ILE A 294 49.73 22.44 -49.84
C ILE A 294 50.82 23.49 -49.84
N ALA A 295 51.23 24.03 -48.70
CA ALA A 295 52.32 24.97 -48.57
C ALA A 295 53.66 24.36 -49.01
N GLY A 296 53.93 23.12 -48.64
CA GLY A 296 55.09 22.37 -49.04
C GLY A 296 55.17 22.15 -50.58
N LEU A 297 54.05 21.76 -51.16
CA LEU A 297 53.93 21.61 -52.63
C LEU A 297 54.13 22.97 -53.37
N ALA A 298 53.51 24.02 -52.89
CA ALA A 298 53.66 25.38 -53.48
C ALA A 298 55.11 25.84 -53.34
N TYR A 299 55.74 25.65 -52.20
CA TYR A 299 57.20 25.94 -52.01
C TYR A 299 58.07 25.16 -53.00
N MET A 300 57.83 23.89 -53.14
CA MET A 300 58.55 23.01 -54.04
C MET A 300 58.39 23.44 -55.51
N PHE A 301 57.15 23.84 -55.94
CA PHE A 301 56.85 24.35 -57.25
C PHE A 301 57.59 25.66 -57.52
N VAL A 302 57.61 26.59 -56.59
CA VAL A 302 58.28 27.90 -56.73
C VAL A 302 59.80 27.67 -56.74
N ARG A 303 60.37 26.73 -55.99
CA ARG A 303 61.78 26.50 -55.94
C ARG A 303 62.34 25.69 -57.18
N LEU A 304 61.60 24.67 -57.60
CA LEU A 304 62.01 23.82 -58.73
C LEU A 304 61.51 24.34 -60.12
N GLY A 305 60.42 25.13 -60.17
CA GLY A 305 59.90 25.69 -61.43
C GLY A 305 60.70 26.87 -61.95
N ARG A 306 61.77 27.27 -61.26
CA ARG A 306 62.71 28.34 -61.75
C ARG A 306 63.94 27.75 -62.42
N ARG A 307 63.74 26.88 -63.41
CA ARG A 307 64.76 26.51 -64.34
C ARG A 307 64.25 26.71 -65.73
#